data_0cc729b64086679c83fa0a8c6c1dafa6
#
_entry.id   0cc729b64086679c83fa0a8c6c1dafa6
#
_cell.length_a   1.000
_cell.length_b   1.000
_cell.length_c   1.000
_cell.angle_alpha   90.00
_cell.angle_beta   90.00
_cell.angle_gamma   90.00
#
_symmetry.space_group_name_H-M   'P 1'
#
loop_
_entity.id
_entity.type
_entity.pdbx_description
1 polymer ?
#
loop_
_entity_poly.entity_id
_entity_poly.type
_entity_poly.pdbx_seq_one_letter_code
_entity_poly.pdbx_strand_id
1 'polypeptide(L)'
;LHACLAEVVTGEVVAAADEGDAEQNRQLIAAGLRALLTRAAEASNVILIMDGLQWCDRASLEVINELVQAADFLPVLVILLSRPEERVLPYLGGVVRIELKGLSTQDQVRLLQARLGAQRGVAEVCSELLPRVGGNPFFALEMMEALLERGAVELRDTGDGTQELHRIADGAAAQALPSTLGQLIA
;
A
#
# COMPACT_ATOMS: atom_id res chain seq x y z
N LEU A 1 -17.88 17.72 -21.80
CA LEU A 1 -17.45 16.56 -20.98
C LEU A 1 -16.07 16.05 -21.43
N HIS A 2 -15.84 15.82 -22.73
CA HIS A 2 -14.56 15.34 -23.25
C HIS A 2 -13.37 16.29 -22.98
N ALA A 3 -13.56 17.60 -23.08
CA ALA A 3 -12.51 18.59 -22.82
C ALA A 3 -12.12 18.61 -21.34
N CYS A 4 -13.10 18.61 -20.42
CA CYS A 4 -12.84 18.61 -18.97
C CYS A 4 -12.12 17.35 -18.46
N LEU A 5 -12.40 16.19 -19.06
CA LEU A 5 -11.73 14.92 -18.70
C LEU A 5 -10.32 14.82 -19.27
N ALA A 6 -10.07 15.40 -20.43
CA ALA A 6 -8.73 15.47 -21.01
C ALA A 6 -7.79 16.31 -20.11
N GLU A 7 -8.27 17.42 -19.54
CA GLU A 7 -7.50 18.26 -18.61
C GLU A 7 -7.21 17.56 -17.28
N VAL A 8 -8.16 16.81 -16.73
CA VAL A 8 -7.94 16.02 -15.49
C VAL A 8 -6.93 14.88 -15.69
N VAL A 9 -6.93 14.24 -16.87
CA VAL A 9 -6.00 13.13 -17.16
C VAL A 9 -4.60 13.63 -17.54
N THR A 10 -4.47 14.80 -18.14
CA THR A 10 -3.18 15.34 -18.59
C THR A 10 -2.43 16.16 -17.54
N GLY A 11 -3.05 16.46 -16.40
CA GLY A 11 -2.41 17.20 -15.30
C GLY A 11 -1.99 18.65 -15.66
N GLU A 12 -2.55 19.22 -16.72
CA GLU A 12 -2.35 20.64 -17.00
C GLU A 12 -3.10 21.47 -15.95
N VAL A 13 -2.33 22.10 -15.09
CA VAL A 13 -2.82 23.01 -14.05
C VAL A 13 -3.36 24.25 -14.75
N VAL A 14 -4.66 24.41 -14.74
CA VAL A 14 -5.31 25.68 -15.10
C VAL A 14 -4.87 26.73 -14.09
N ALA A 15 -4.16 27.73 -14.54
CA ALA A 15 -3.66 28.83 -13.72
C ALA A 15 -4.83 29.58 -13.06
N ALA A 16 -4.69 29.82 -11.76
CA ALA A 16 -5.40 30.78 -10.92
C ALA A 16 -6.82 31.16 -11.40
N ALA A 17 -7.79 30.26 -11.13
CA ALA A 17 -9.19 30.61 -11.15
C ALA A 17 -9.54 31.41 -9.87
N ASP A 18 -10.40 32.40 -9.98
CA ASP A 18 -11.01 33.09 -8.86
C ASP A 18 -11.71 32.08 -7.93
N GLU A 19 -11.82 32.30 -6.62
CA GLU A 19 -12.39 31.32 -5.67
C GLU A 19 -13.79 30.82 -6.10
N GLY A 20 -14.60 31.66 -6.76
CA GLY A 20 -15.88 31.27 -7.35
C GLY A 20 -15.78 30.28 -8.49
N ASP A 21 -14.77 30.43 -9.35
CA ASP A 21 -14.50 29.53 -10.46
C ASP A 21 -13.97 28.17 -9.99
N ALA A 22 -13.20 28.14 -8.90
CA ALA A 22 -12.67 26.90 -8.31
C ALA A 22 -13.77 25.98 -7.78
N GLU A 23 -14.76 26.52 -7.08
CA GLU A 23 -15.89 25.73 -6.57
C GLU A 23 -16.76 25.20 -7.72
N GLN A 24 -17.03 26.03 -8.73
CA GLN A 24 -17.78 25.61 -9.91
C GLN A 24 -17.05 24.52 -10.70
N ASN A 25 -15.74 24.65 -10.86
CA ASN A 25 -14.90 23.65 -11.51
C ASN A 25 -14.89 22.33 -10.72
N ARG A 26 -14.80 22.37 -9.39
CA ARG A 26 -14.89 21.19 -8.53
C ARG A 26 -16.21 20.45 -8.74
N GLN A 27 -17.35 21.16 -8.74
CA GLN A 27 -18.67 20.58 -8.97
C GLN A 27 -18.80 19.95 -10.36
N LEU A 28 -18.25 20.59 -11.39
CA LEU A 28 -18.22 20.06 -12.75
C LEU A 28 -17.39 18.76 -12.84
N ILE A 29 -16.23 18.72 -12.19
CA ILE A 29 -15.37 17.53 -12.12
C ILE A 29 -16.11 16.39 -11.42
N ALA A 30 -16.69 16.65 -10.25
CA ALA A 30 -17.46 15.65 -9.50
C ALA A 30 -18.63 15.09 -10.32
N ALA A 31 -19.40 15.98 -10.97
CA ALA A 31 -20.51 15.59 -11.84
C ALA A 31 -20.04 14.75 -13.04
N GLY A 32 -18.91 15.13 -13.67
CA GLY A 32 -18.32 14.40 -14.78
C GLY A 32 -17.86 12.99 -14.39
N LEU A 33 -17.15 12.88 -13.27
CA LEU A 33 -16.69 11.60 -12.74
C LEU A 33 -17.85 10.68 -12.34
N ARG A 34 -18.87 11.24 -11.68
CA ARG A 34 -20.09 10.50 -11.36
C ARG A 34 -20.81 10.00 -12.61
N ALA A 35 -20.94 10.82 -13.65
CA ALA A 35 -21.55 10.40 -14.93
C ALA A 35 -20.75 9.26 -15.60
N LEU A 36 -19.42 9.30 -15.53
CA LEU A 36 -18.56 8.21 -16.03
C LEU A 36 -18.77 6.92 -15.25
N LEU A 37 -18.78 6.98 -13.91
CA LEU A 37 -19.02 5.81 -13.07
C LEU A 37 -20.39 5.21 -13.33
N THR A 38 -21.43 6.05 -13.42
CA THR A 38 -22.80 5.60 -13.76
C THR A 38 -22.81 4.87 -15.09
N ARG A 39 -22.20 5.45 -16.12
CA ARG A 39 -22.14 4.84 -17.45
C ARG A 39 -21.35 3.54 -17.48
N ALA A 40 -20.25 3.45 -16.75
CA ALA A 40 -19.47 2.23 -16.62
C ALA A 40 -20.28 1.13 -15.89
N ALA A 41 -21.01 1.52 -14.85
CA ALA A 41 -21.84 0.63 -14.05
C ALA A 41 -23.09 0.10 -14.77
N GLU A 42 -23.57 0.79 -15.80
CA GLU A 42 -24.63 0.27 -16.70
C GLU A 42 -24.18 -0.96 -17.49
N ALA A 43 -22.88 -1.06 -17.79
CA ALA A 43 -22.33 -2.15 -18.60
C ALA A 43 -21.86 -3.35 -17.75
N SER A 44 -21.35 -3.09 -16.53
CA SER A 44 -20.80 -4.13 -15.65
C SER A 44 -20.59 -3.60 -14.23
N ASN A 45 -20.38 -4.52 -13.26
CA ASN A 45 -19.92 -4.12 -11.92
C ASN A 45 -18.56 -3.42 -12.02
N VAL A 46 -18.40 -2.31 -11.31
CA VAL A 46 -17.18 -1.48 -11.32
C VAL A 46 -16.47 -1.60 -9.98
N ILE A 47 -15.16 -1.73 -10.01
CA ILE A 47 -14.29 -1.56 -8.84
C ILE A 47 -13.42 -0.34 -9.08
N LEU A 48 -13.59 0.70 -8.26
CA LEU A 48 -12.79 1.91 -8.28
C LEU A 48 -11.78 1.85 -7.13
N ILE A 49 -10.50 1.84 -7.44
CA ILE A 49 -9.42 1.83 -6.45
C ILE A 49 -8.67 3.15 -6.52
N MET A 50 -8.56 3.84 -5.39
CA MET A 50 -7.78 5.07 -5.24
C MET A 50 -6.74 4.88 -4.16
N ASP A 51 -5.47 4.98 -4.52
CA ASP A 51 -4.34 4.87 -3.59
C ASP A 51 -3.69 6.24 -3.34
N GLY A 52 -3.15 6.42 -2.14
CA GLY A 52 -2.38 7.60 -1.82
C GLY A 52 -3.21 8.81 -1.38
N LEU A 53 -4.39 8.62 -0.76
CA LEU A 53 -5.27 9.71 -0.34
C LEU A 53 -4.59 10.70 0.63
N GLN A 54 -3.54 10.30 1.34
CA GLN A 54 -2.75 11.20 2.18
C GLN A 54 -2.10 12.35 1.39
N TRP A 55 -1.96 12.22 0.07
CA TRP A 55 -1.41 13.24 -0.81
C TRP A 55 -2.47 14.15 -1.44
N CYS A 56 -3.74 13.79 -1.30
CA CYS A 56 -4.83 14.60 -1.84
C CYS A 56 -4.98 15.92 -1.09
N ASP A 57 -5.30 16.96 -1.82
CA ASP A 57 -5.76 18.22 -1.25
C ASP A 57 -7.23 18.13 -0.78
N ARG A 58 -7.68 19.17 -0.10
CA ARG A 58 -9.04 19.22 0.43
C ARG A 58 -10.11 19.11 -0.67
N ALA A 59 -9.93 19.83 -1.77
CA ALA A 59 -10.90 19.83 -2.88
C ALA A 59 -11.03 18.45 -3.51
N SER A 60 -9.91 17.73 -3.71
CA SER A 60 -9.90 16.36 -4.19
C SER A 60 -10.60 15.39 -3.23
N LEU A 61 -10.38 15.53 -1.92
CA LEU A 61 -11.06 14.70 -0.91
C LEU A 61 -12.58 14.93 -0.90
N GLU A 62 -13.04 16.17 -1.09
CA GLU A 62 -14.45 16.49 -1.21
C GLU A 62 -15.08 15.85 -2.46
N VAL A 63 -14.40 15.89 -3.62
CA VAL A 63 -14.84 15.18 -4.84
C VAL A 63 -14.89 13.66 -4.62
N ILE A 64 -13.87 13.09 -3.99
CA ILE A 64 -13.85 11.66 -3.67
C ILE A 64 -15.01 11.28 -2.77
N ASN A 65 -15.32 12.08 -1.76
CA ASN A 65 -16.47 11.84 -0.90
C ASN A 65 -17.80 11.87 -1.67
N GLU A 66 -17.98 12.80 -2.60
CA GLU A 66 -19.14 12.81 -3.48
C GLU A 66 -19.28 11.54 -4.33
N LEU A 67 -18.16 11.01 -4.82
CA LEU A 67 -18.14 9.73 -5.56
C LEU A 67 -18.49 8.54 -4.68
N VAL A 68 -17.99 8.53 -3.43
CA VAL A 68 -18.34 7.49 -2.44
C VAL A 68 -19.83 7.49 -2.17
N GLN A 69 -20.44 8.65 -1.93
CA GLN A 69 -21.88 8.76 -1.70
C GLN A 69 -22.70 8.34 -2.94
N ALA A 70 -22.20 8.60 -4.15
CA ALA A 70 -22.87 8.17 -5.37
C ALA A 70 -22.80 6.65 -5.57
N ALA A 71 -21.75 6.00 -5.08
CA ALA A 71 -21.55 4.55 -5.20
C ALA A 71 -22.61 3.74 -4.46
N ASP A 72 -23.24 4.29 -3.40
CA ASP A 72 -24.32 3.61 -2.66
C ASP A 72 -25.54 3.25 -3.53
N PHE A 73 -25.70 3.93 -4.66
CA PHE A 73 -26.82 3.74 -5.59
C PHE A 73 -26.43 3.06 -6.90
N LEU A 74 -25.17 2.59 -7.01
CA LEU A 74 -24.62 2.02 -8.23
C LEU A 74 -23.96 0.66 -7.91
N PRO A 75 -23.84 -0.26 -8.87
CA PRO A 75 -23.06 -1.48 -8.72
C PRO A 75 -21.55 -1.18 -8.78
N VAL A 76 -21.07 -0.32 -7.88
CA VAL A 76 -19.70 0.17 -7.77
C VAL A 76 -19.16 -0.13 -6.39
N LEU A 77 -18.00 -0.80 -6.33
CA LEU A 77 -17.19 -0.92 -5.11
C LEU A 77 -16.07 0.12 -5.15
N VAL A 78 -16.05 1.02 -4.17
CA VAL A 78 -14.96 2.00 -4.01
C VAL A 78 -13.99 1.51 -2.93
N ILE A 79 -12.72 1.36 -3.28
CA ILE A 79 -11.64 1.00 -2.36
C ILE A 79 -10.69 2.20 -2.26
N LEU A 80 -10.59 2.75 -1.06
CA LEU A 80 -9.76 3.91 -0.77
C LEU A 80 -8.57 3.48 0.10
N LEU A 81 -7.35 3.79 -0.33
CA LEU A 81 -6.13 3.44 0.35
C LEU A 81 -5.43 4.71 0.83
N SER A 82 -5.09 4.75 2.10
CA SER A 82 -4.39 5.88 2.71
C SER A 82 -3.48 5.42 3.83
N ARG A 83 -2.42 6.17 4.09
CA ARG A 83 -1.75 6.08 5.38
C ARG A 83 -2.70 6.57 6.48
N PRO A 84 -2.55 6.13 7.73
CA PRO A 84 -3.37 6.59 8.85
C PRO A 84 -3.07 8.07 9.15
N GLU A 85 -3.77 8.97 8.47
CA GLU A 85 -3.66 10.41 8.66
C GLU A 85 -5.01 10.99 9.09
N GLU A 86 -5.01 11.77 10.17
CA GLU A 86 -6.22 12.38 10.73
C GLU A 86 -6.89 13.34 9.76
N ARG A 87 -6.15 13.92 8.82
CA ARG A 87 -6.71 14.91 7.87
C ARG A 87 -7.59 14.31 6.76
N VAL A 88 -7.46 13.00 6.47
CA VAL A 88 -8.26 12.35 5.41
C VAL A 88 -9.61 11.91 5.92
N LEU A 89 -9.65 11.37 7.13
CA LEU A 89 -10.83 10.73 7.73
C LEU A 89 -12.06 11.66 7.85
N PRO A 90 -11.93 12.95 8.20
CA PRO A 90 -13.09 13.84 8.33
C PRO A 90 -13.86 14.07 7.03
N TYR A 91 -13.22 13.84 5.88
CA TYR A 91 -13.84 14.07 4.57
C TYR A 91 -14.55 12.83 4.01
N LEU A 92 -14.34 11.66 4.59
CA LEU A 92 -14.88 10.38 4.08
C LEU A 92 -16.03 9.91 4.98
N GLY A 93 -17.26 10.20 4.58
CA GLY A 93 -18.47 9.71 5.24
C GLY A 93 -18.95 8.38 4.65
N GLY A 94 -19.61 7.53 5.46
CA GLY A 94 -20.28 6.31 4.99
C GLY A 94 -19.34 5.17 4.58
N VAL A 95 -18.03 5.24 4.87
CA VAL A 95 -17.07 4.20 4.50
C VAL A 95 -16.83 3.19 5.62
N VAL A 96 -16.62 1.92 5.25
CA VAL A 96 -16.14 0.89 6.19
C VAL A 96 -14.62 1.03 6.29
N ARG A 97 -14.13 1.33 7.50
CA ARG A 97 -12.70 1.47 7.76
C ARG A 97 -12.08 0.12 8.10
N ILE A 98 -11.05 -0.25 7.34
CA ILE A 98 -10.20 -1.41 7.60
C ILE A 98 -8.80 -0.91 7.94
N GLU A 99 -8.35 -1.13 9.17
CA GLU A 99 -6.99 -0.76 9.60
C GLU A 99 -6.06 -1.96 9.44
N LEU A 100 -5.08 -1.83 8.54
CA LEU A 100 -4.05 -2.85 8.36
C LEU A 100 -2.98 -2.68 9.44
N LYS A 101 -2.91 -3.65 10.33
CA LYS A 101 -1.85 -3.74 11.36
C LYS A 101 -0.63 -4.48 10.81
N GLY A 102 0.52 -4.25 11.44
CA GLY A 102 1.71 -5.05 11.17
C GLY A 102 1.44 -6.54 11.39
N LEU A 103 2.10 -7.38 10.59
CA LEU A 103 2.03 -8.83 10.73
C LEU A 103 2.55 -9.28 12.11
N SER A 104 1.93 -10.28 12.69
CA SER A 104 2.47 -10.96 13.88
C SER A 104 3.82 -11.60 13.54
N THR A 105 4.65 -11.86 14.53
CA THR A 105 5.93 -12.57 14.33
C THR A 105 5.72 -13.91 13.63
N GLN A 106 4.66 -14.63 13.97
CA GLN A 106 4.32 -15.90 13.34
C GLN A 106 3.96 -15.74 11.86
N ASP A 107 3.21 -14.70 11.50
CA ASP A 107 2.83 -14.45 10.11
C ASP A 107 4.02 -13.93 9.30
N GLN A 108 4.95 -13.18 9.90
CA GLN A 108 6.22 -12.80 9.27
C GLN A 108 7.07 -14.05 8.98
N VAL A 109 7.17 -15.00 9.91
CA VAL A 109 7.86 -16.28 9.68
C VAL A 109 7.22 -17.03 8.52
N ARG A 110 5.88 -17.16 8.50
CA ARG A 110 5.16 -17.82 7.39
C ARG A 110 5.40 -17.13 6.05
N LEU A 111 5.42 -15.80 6.03
CA LEU A 111 5.74 -15.02 4.84
C LEU A 111 7.13 -15.35 4.32
N LEU A 112 8.14 -15.34 5.21
CA LEU A 112 9.52 -15.67 4.84
C LEU A 112 9.67 -17.13 4.40
N GLN A 113 9.02 -18.07 5.08
CA GLN A 113 8.98 -19.48 4.68
C GLN A 113 8.42 -19.64 3.26
N ALA A 114 7.31 -19.00 2.96
CA ALA A 114 6.69 -19.04 1.64
C ALA A 114 7.59 -18.42 0.56
N ARG A 115 8.27 -17.31 0.88
CA ARG A 115 9.16 -16.61 -0.07
C ARG A 115 10.43 -17.37 -0.36
N LEU A 116 10.99 -18.03 0.65
CA LEU A 116 12.27 -18.77 0.55
C LEU A 116 12.10 -20.22 0.11
N GLY A 117 10.89 -20.78 0.19
CA GLY A 117 10.66 -22.22 0.07
C GLY A 117 11.25 -23.02 1.25
N ALA A 118 11.67 -22.33 2.34
CA ALA A 118 12.30 -22.95 3.49
C ALA A 118 11.24 -23.32 4.53
N GLN A 119 11.20 -24.60 4.91
CA GLN A 119 10.24 -25.06 5.91
C GLN A 119 10.78 -25.01 7.34
N ARG A 120 12.11 -25.00 7.51
CA ARG A 120 12.80 -25.04 8.81
C ARG A 120 13.80 -23.90 8.94
N GLY A 121 14.19 -23.59 10.18
CA GLY A 121 15.26 -22.64 10.50
C GLY A 121 14.85 -21.15 10.46
N VAL A 122 13.75 -20.80 9.78
CA VAL A 122 13.36 -19.39 9.61
C VAL A 122 13.00 -18.73 10.92
N ALA A 123 12.23 -19.41 11.79
CA ALA A 123 11.82 -18.87 13.08
C ALA A 123 13.03 -18.61 14.00
N GLU A 124 13.96 -19.56 14.05
CA GLU A 124 15.16 -19.52 14.88
C GLU A 124 16.12 -18.41 14.40
N VAL A 125 16.39 -18.39 13.09
CA VAL A 125 17.30 -17.40 12.48
C VAL A 125 16.76 -15.98 12.61
N CYS A 126 15.46 -15.80 12.48
CA CYS A 126 14.83 -14.49 12.45
C CYS A 126 14.30 -14.01 13.82
N SER A 127 14.37 -14.83 14.88
CA SER A 127 13.80 -14.52 16.20
C SER A 127 14.22 -13.16 16.76
N GLU A 128 15.48 -12.77 16.58
CA GLU A 128 16.02 -11.49 17.05
C GLU A 128 15.77 -10.32 16.10
N LEU A 129 15.46 -10.60 14.85
CA LEU A 129 15.38 -9.62 13.76
C LEU A 129 13.95 -9.16 13.52
N LEU A 130 12.99 -10.07 13.51
CA LEU A 130 11.59 -9.78 13.23
C LEU A 130 10.96 -8.73 14.15
N PRO A 131 11.26 -8.66 15.45
CA PRO A 131 10.78 -7.57 16.31
C PRO A 131 11.21 -6.18 15.84
N ARG A 132 12.39 -6.06 15.21
CA ARG A 132 12.93 -4.78 14.71
C ARG A 132 12.24 -4.30 13.44
N VAL A 133 11.62 -5.21 12.71
CA VAL A 133 10.90 -4.94 11.44
C VAL A 133 9.51 -4.31 11.69
N GLY A 134 9.01 -4.39 12.93
CA GLY A 134 7.73 -3.77 13.30
C GLY A 134 6.51 -4.37 12.59
N GLY A 135 6.62 -5.61 12.09
CA GLY A 135 5.52 -6.30 11.42
C GLY A 135 5.29 -5.89 9.97
N ASN A 136 6.11 -5.02 9.38
CA ASN A 136 5.97 -4.63 7.99
C ASN A 136 6.49 -5.75 7.06
N PRO A 137 5.63 -6.35 6.20
CA PRO A 137 6.02 -7.45 5.33
C PRO A 137 7.14 -7.08 4.34
N PHE A 138 7.11 -5.87 3.79
CA PHE A 138 8.13 -5.40 2.87
C PHE A 138 9.52 -5.41 3.53
N PHE A 139 9.62 -4.87 4.74
CA PHE A 139 10.89 -4.83 5.45
C PHE A 139 11.38 -6.21 5.90
N ALA A 140 10.47 -7.14 6.20
CA ALA A 140 10.84 -8.51 6.49
C ALA A 140 11.51 -9.18 5.28
N LEU A 141 10.97 -8.97 4.09
CA LEU A 141 11.51 -9.50 2.84
C LEU A 141 12.85 -8.85 2.48
N GLU A 142 12.96 -7.53 2.49
CA GLU A 142 14.19 -6.80 2.18
C GLU A 142 15.32 -7.17 3.15
N MET A 143 15.01 -7.27 4.45
CA MET A 143 15.97 -7.70 5.45
C MET A 143 16.50 -9.10 5.14
N MET A 144 15.62 -10.02 4.77
CA MET A 144 16.01 -11.39 4.45
C MET A 144 16.87 -11.45 3.18
N GLU A 145 16.53 -10.74 2.13
CA GLU A 145 17.35 -10.60 0.93
C GLU A 145 18.75 -10.07 1.26
N ALA A 146 18.82 -8.99 2.03
CA ALA A 146 20.11 -8.44 2.46
C ALA A 146 20.96 -9.43 3.29
N LEU A 147 20.34 -10.28 4.12
CA LEU A 147 21.05 -11.31 4.87
C LEU A 147 21.62 -12.41 3.97
N LEU A 148 20.86 -12.83 2.96
CA LEU A 148 21.30 -13.81 1.97
C LEU A 148 22.44 -13.26 1.10
N GLU A 149 22.31 -12.05 0.57
CA GLU A 149 23.32 -11.38 -0.25
C GLU A 149 24.65 -11.19 0.49
N ARG A 150 24.60 -10.90 1.78
CA ARG A 150 25.80 -10.73 2.63
C ARG A 150 26.39 -12.05 3.12
N GLY A 151 25.77 -13.17 2.80
CA GLY A 151 26.19 -14.47 3.30
C GLY A 151 26.06 -14.63 4.82
N ALA A 152 25.19 -13.85 5.47
CA ALA A 152 24.92 -13.98 6.90
C ALA A 152 24.02 -15.18 7.22
N VAL A 153 23.22 -15.58 6.24
CA VAL A 153 22.37 -16.76 6.24
C VAL A 153 22.51 -17.50 4.91
N GLU A 154 22.23 -18.79 4.92
CA GLU A 154 22.21 -19.60 3.71
C GLU A 154 21.04 -20.59 3.71
N LEU A 155 20.56 -20.93 2.52
CA LEU A 155 19.58 -22.01 2.32
C LEU A 155 20.32 -23.30 2.02
N ARG A 156 20.03 -24.36 2.78
CA ARG A 156 20.56 -25.70 2.59
C ARG A 156 19.46 -26.67 2.21
N ASP A 157 19.74 -27.53 1.26
CA ASP A 157 18.88 -28.67 0.93
C ASP A 157 19.05 -29.75 2.00
N THR A 158 17.96 -30.20 2.59
CA THR A 158 17.94 -31.23 3.64
C THR A 158 17.99 -32.66 3.04
N GLY A 159 17.97 -32.77 1.69
CA GLY A 159 18.03 -34.07 0.99
C GLY A 159 16.68 -34.79 0.88
N ASP A 160 15.64 -34.25 1.51
CA ASP A 160 14.24 -34.70 1.39
C ASP A 160 13.41 -33.82 0.45
N GLY A 161 14.07 -32.92 -0.28
CA GLY A 161 13.43 -31.92 -1.16
C GLY A 161 12.90 -30.69 -0.42
N THR A 162 13.22 -30.51 0.86
CA THR A 162 12.92 -29.31 1.62
C THR A 162 14.17 -28.45 1.81
N GLN A 163 13.96 -27.14 1.97
CA GLN A 163 15.03 -26.21 2.27
C GLN A 163 14.98 -25.79 3.74
N GLU A 164 16.15 -25.61 4.32
CA GLU A 164 16.34 -25.13 5.68
C GLU A 164 17.22 -23.88 5.67
N LEU A 165 16.80 -22.85 6.42
CA LEU A 165 17.57 -21.62 6.59
C LEU A 165 18.55 -21.77 7.76
N HIS A 166 19.82 -21.54 7.50
CA HIS A 166 20.91 -21.62 8.49
C HIS A 166 21.58 -20.26 8.64
N ARG A 167 21.95 -19.94 9.89
CA ARG A 167 22.81 -18.79 10.19
C ARG A 167 24.26 -19.20 10.01
N ILE A 168 25.03 -18.38 9.28
CA ILE A 168 26.47 -18.58 9.15
C ILE A 168 27.15 -17.93 10.36
N ALA A 169 27.91 -18.74 11.11
CA ALA A 169 28.44 -18.38 12.45
C ALA A 169 29.56 -17.32 12.47
N ASP A 170 30.07 -16.86 11.33
CA ASP A 170 31.18 -15.92 11.30
C ASP A 170 30.70 -14.48 11.55
N GLY A 171 31.02 -14.02 12.77
CA GLY A 171 30.52 -12.86 13.47
C GLY A 171 30.64 -11.46 12.83
N ALA A 172 31.25 -11.30 11.68
CA ALA A 172 31.37 -9.98 11.02
C ALA A 172 30.10 -9.60 10.25
N ALA A 173 29.41 -10.56 9.64
CA ALA A 173 28.20 -10.31 8.87
C ALA A 173 26.96 -10.03 9.75
N ALA A 174 26.91 -10.61 10.96
CA ALA A 174 25.81 -10.38 11.90
C ALA A 174 25.81 -9.00 12.55
N GLN A 175 26.96 -8.33 12.64
CA GLN A 175 27.08 -6.97 13.18
C GLN A 175 26.72 -5.87 12.17
N ALA A 176 26.65 -6.20 10.88
CA ALA A 176 26.34 -5.28 9.80
C ALA A 176 24.85 -5.17 9.47
N LEU A 177 23.97 -5.67 10.34
CA LEU A 177 22.53 -5.50 10.15
C LEU A 177 22.19 -4.01 10.31
N PRO A 178 21.47 -3.44 9.32
CA PRO A 178 21.00 -2.07 9.42
C PRO A 178 20.17 -1.92 10.70
N SER A 179 20.58 -1.02 11.57
CA SER A 179 19.85 -0.72 12.81
C SER A 179 18.56 0.06 12.57
N THR A 180 18.39 0.61 11.36
CA THR A 180 17.23 1.40 10.95
C THR A 180 16.87 1.12 9.50
N LEU A 181 15.59 1.29 9.19
CA LEU A 181 15.00 1.24 7.85
C LEU A 181 15.71 2.12 6.81
N GLY A 182 16.24 3.26 7.22
CA GLY A 182 16.97 4.17 6.33
C GLY A 182 18.30 3.60 5.81
N GLN A 183 18.85 2.59 6.46
CA GLN A 183 20.08 1.90 6.05
C GLN A 183 19.84 0.69 5.12
N LEU A 184 18.59 0.25 4.99
CA LEU A 184 18.18 -0.80 4.04
C LEU A 184 17.87 -0.25 2.64
N ILE A 185 17.55 1.05 2.53
CA ILE A 185 17.08 1.70 1.30
C ILE A 185 18.19 2.56 0.66
N ALA A 186 19.32 2.73 1.32
CA ALA A 186 20.49 3.46 0.83
C ALA A 186 21.50 2.53 0.15
#